data_9fa12424c80aa58e382e26612dd87d96
#
_entry.id   9fa12424c80aa58e382e26612dd87d96
#
_cell.length_a   1.000
_cell.length_b   1.000
_cell.length_c   1.000
_cell.angle_alpha   90.00
_cell.angle_beta   90.00
_cell.angle_gamma   90.00
#
_symmetry.space_group_name_H-M   'P 1'
#
loop_
_entity.id
_entity.type
_entity.pdbx_description
1 polymer ?
#
loop_
_entity_poly.entity_id
_entity_poly.type
_entity_poly.pdbx_seq_one_letter_code
_entity_poly.pdbx_strand_id
1 'polypeptide(L)'
;MTIPATALAQAMRQPAKQARLTRLIRQPASNLVALDGPDATSVGVLLAASRTSDIADAHVVICARRNGEQIVTSDPDDLRRLDPGASLIVI
;
A
#
# COMPACT_ATOMS: atom_id res chain seq x y z
N MET A 1 10.96 -5.40 3.48
CA MET A 1 9.92 -4.38 3.21
C MET A 1 8.85 -4.99 2.31
N THR A 2 7.61 -4.81 2.67
CA THR A 2 6.47 -5.29 1.88
C THR A 2 6.01 -4.22 0.90
N ILE A 3 5.86 -4.59 -0.37
CA ILE A 3 5.41 -3.68 -1.43
C ILE A 3 4.16 -4.28 -2.08
N PRO A 4 2.96 -3.74 -1.84
CA PRO A 4 1.78 -4.16 -2.57
C PRO A 4 1.91 -3.85 -4.06
N ALA A 5 1.57 -4.81 -4.92
CA ALA A 5 1.68 -4.65 -6.37
C ALA A 5 0.82 -3.50 -6.91
N THR A 6 -0.33 -3.25 -6.29
CA THR A 6 -1.21 -2.13 -6.62
C THR A 6 -0.58 -0.78 -6.31
N ALA A 7 0.12 -0.66 -5.17
CA ALA A 7 0.85 0.56 -4.82
C ALA A 7 2.03 0.79 -5.77
N LEU A 8 2.74 -0.28 -6.14
CA LEU A 8 3.80 -0.21 -7.15
C LEU A 8 3.26 0.30 -8.49
N ALA A 9 2.14 -0.26 -8.96
CA ALA A 9 1.54 0.15 -10.23
C ALA A 9 1.16 1.62 -10.21
N GLN A 10 0.58 2.10 -9.12
CA GLN A 10 0.20 3.51 -8.96
C GLN A 10 1.42 4.42 -9.00
N ALA A 11 2.51 4.04 -8.34
CA ALA A 11 3.76 4.82 -8.33
C ALA A 11 4.49 4.78 -9.67
N MET A 12 4.43 3.66 -10.40
CA MET A 12 5.07 3.51 -11.71
C MET A 12 4.44 4.37 -12.80
N ARG A 13 3.28 4.97 -12.54
CA ARG A 13 2.69 5.97 -13.46
C ARG A 13 3.56 7.21 -13.63
N GLN A 14 4.49 7.45 -12.70
CA GLN A 14 5.36 8.63 -12.73
C GLN A 14 6.71 8.25 -13.31
N PRO A 15 7.06 8.68 -14.54
CA PRO A 15 8.32 8.30 -15.19
C PRO A 15 9.58 8.60 -14.35
N ALA A 16 9.57 9.72 -13.63
CA ALA A 16 10.70 10.11 -12.78
C ALA A 16 11.00 9.14 -11.64
N LYS A 17 10.02 8.31 -11.24
CA LYS A 17 10.16 7.36 -10.12
C LYS A 17 10.50 5.94 -10.57
N GLN A 18 10.34 5.61 -11.84
CA GLN A 18 10.42 4.23 -12.33
C GLN A 18 11.78 3.57 -12.04
N ALA A 19 12.88 4.28 -12.28
CA ALA A 19 14.21 3.72 -12.05
C ALA A 19 14.47 3.41 -10.58
N ARG A 20 14.08 4.32 -9.68
CA ARG A 20 14.24 4.13 -8.23
C ARG A 20 13.37 2.97 -7.72
N LEU A 21 12.14 2.89 -8.18
CA LEU A 21 11.21 1.83 -7.78
C LEU A 21 11.69 0.46 -8.27
N THR A 22 12.20 0.38 -9.49
CA THR A 22 12.75 -0.86 -10.04
C THR A 22 13.93 -1.34 -9.20
N ARG A 23 14.81 -0.44 -8.75
CA ARG A 23 15.90 -0.81 -7.85
C ARG A 23 15.41 -1.27 -6.50
N LEU A 24 14.39 -0.62 -5.96
CA LEU A 24 13.83 -0.94 -4.65
C LEU A 24 13.24 -2.35 -4.63
N ILE A 25 12.45 -2.73 -5.64
CA ILE A 25 11.81 -4.04 -5.70
C ILE A 25 12.81 -5.19 -5.94
N ARG A 26 14.00 -4.89 -6.44
CA ARG A 26 15.08 -5.87 -6.65
C ARG A 26 15.90 -6.16 -5.39
N GLN A 27 15.72 -5.37 -4.33
CA GLN A 27 16.47 -5.60 -3.09
C GLN A 27 16.00 -6.90 -2.42
N PRO A 28 16.93 -7.71 -1.85
CA PRO A 28 16.57 -9.00 -1.24
C PRO A 28 15.54 -8.90 -0.11
N ALA A 29 15.53 -7.77 0.61
CA ALA A 29 14.60 -7.54 1.71
C ALA A 29 13.20 -7.10 1.25
N SER A 30 13.01 -6.85 -0.04
CA SER A 30 11.72 -6.43 -0.59
C SER A 30 10.86 -7.63 -0.94
N ASN A 31 9.57 -7.55 -0.58
CA ASN A 31 8.57 -8.58 -0.88
C ASN A 31 7.40 -7.93 -1.63
N LEU A 32 7.28 -8.24 -2.91
CA LEU A 32 6.20 -7.74 -3.75
C LEU A 32 4.96 -8.61 -3.57
N VAL A 33 3.86 -8.03 -3.15
CA VAL A 33 2.61 -8.73 -2.85
C VAL A 33 1.56 -8.45 -3.92
N ALA A 34 1.10 -9.50 -4.59
CA ALA A 34 0.04 -9.41 -5.58
C ALA A 34 -1.31 -9.11 -4.94
N LEU A 35 -2.19 -8.47 -5.70
CA LEU A 35 -3.60 -8.35 -5.33
C LEU A 35 -4.31 -9.64 -5.79
N ASP A 36 -4.22 -10.68 -4.98
CA ASP A 36 -4.89 -11.96 -5.23
C ASP A 36 -6.37 -11.93 -4.82
N GLY A 37 -7.05 -13.08 -4.92
CA GLY A 37 -8.46 -13.18 -4.58
C GLY A 37 -8.77 -12.81 -3.13
N PRO A 38 -8.09 -13.42 -2.14
CA PRO A 38 -8.29 -13.06 -0.73
C PRO A 38 -8.01 -11.59 -0.43
N ASP A 39 -6.93 -11.03 -0.97
CA ASP A 39 -6.58 -9.62 -0.76
C ASP A 39 -7.60 -8.70 -1.44
N ALA A 40 -8.08 -9.04 -2.62
CA ALA A 40 -9.12 -8.25 -3.29
C ALA A 40 -10.40 -8.19 -2.47
N THR A 41 -10.79 -9.29 -1.84
CA THR A 41 -11.95 -9.34 -0.94
C THR A 41 -11.74 -8.44 0.27
N SER A 42 -10.57 -8.54 0.92
CA SER A 42 -10.25 -7.72 2.10
C SER A 42 -10.21 -6.24 1.76
N VAL A 43 -9.64 -5.89 0.62
CA VAL A 43 -9.60 -4.50 0.11
C VAL A 43 -11.00 -3.98 -0.12
N GLY A 44 -11.86 -4.74 -0.79
CA GLY A 44 -13.24 -4.34 -1.05
C GLY A 44 -14.03 -4.09 0.23
N VAL A 45 -13.90 -4.97 1.22
CA VAL A 45 -14.56 -4.83 2.53
C VAL A 45 -14.07 -3.56 3.24
N LEU A 46 -12.76 -3.30 3.22
CA LEU A 46 -12.19 -2.10 3.85
C LEU A 46 -12.68 -0.81 3.16
N LEU A 47 -12.70 -0.79 1.84
CA LEU A 47 -13.21 0.36 1.07
C LEU A 47 -14.67 0.66 1.39
N ALA A 48 -15.50 -0.37 1.47
CA ALA A 48 -16.90 -0.22 1.83
C ALA A 48 -17.07 0.34 3.24
N ALA A 49 -16.32 -0.17 4.21
CA ALA A 49 -16.40 0.24 5.61
C ALA A 49 -15.90 1.68 5.81
N SER A 50 -14.85 2.07 5.12
CA SER A 50 -14.26 3.42 5.22
C SER A 50 -14.92 4.45 4.31
N ARG A 51 -15.79 4.01 3.40
CA ARG A 51 -16.42 4.86 2.38
C ARG A 51 -15.39 5.58 1.51
N THR A 52 -14.32 4.87 1.15
CA THR A 52 -13.26 5.36 0.25
C THR A 52 -13.17 4.47 -0.98
N SER A 53 -12.35 4.84 -1.95
CA SER A 53 -12.30 4.13 -3.24
C SER A 53 -10.89 3.84 -3.75
N ASP A 54 -9.84 4.21 -3.01
CA ASP A 54 -8.47 3.99 -3.48
C ASP A 54 -8.01 2.56 -3.15
N ILE A 55 -8.00 1.70 -4.17
CA ILE A 55 -7.62 0.29 -4.06
C ILE A 55 -6.16 0.14 -3.62
N ALA A 56 -5.26 0.98 -4.15
CA ALA A 56 -3.84 0.90 -3.82
C ALA A 56 -3.59 1.23 -2.35
N ASP A 57 -4.19 2.31 -1.83
CA ASP A 57 -4.08 2.69 -0.42
C ASP A 57 -4.69 1.63 0.49
N ALA A 58 -5.85 1.08 0.13
CA ALA A 58 -6.48 0.01 0.91
C ALA A 58 -5.59 -1.23 0.96
N HIS A 59 -4.95 -1.60 -0.15
CA HIS A 59 -4.03 -2.76 -0.18
C HIS A 59 -2.79 -2.52 0.67
N VAL A 60 -2.26 -1.30 0.70
CA VAL A 60 -1.17 -0.92 1.60
C VAL A 60 -1.56 -1.17 3.06
N VAL A 61 -2.76 -0.74 3.46
CA VAL A 61 -3.27 -0.93 4.82
C VAL A 61 -3.41 -2.42 5.15
N ILE A 62 -4.00 -3.22 4.25
CA ILE A 62 -4.16 -4.66 4.46
C ILE A 62 -2.81 -5.36 4.67
N CYS A 63 -1.83 -5.06 3.82
CA CYS A 63 -0.49 -5.65 3.93
C CYS A 63 0.23 -5.22 5.21
N ALA A 64 0.12 -3.95 5.59
CA ALA A 64 0.74 -3.44 6.81
C ALA A 64 0.16 -4.08 8.06
N ARG A 65 -1.16 -4.26 8.13
CA ARG A 65 -1.82 -4.95 9.24
C ARG A 65 -1.34 -6.40 9.36
N ARG A 66 -1.27 -7.10 8.23
CA ARG A 66 -0.85 -8.51 8.18
C ARG A 66 0.56 -8.69 8.69
N ASN A 67 1.46 -7.78 8.35
CA ASN A 67 2.89 -7.91 8.64
C ASN A 67 3.32 -7.12 9.90
N GLY A 68 2.42 -6.38 10.53
CA GLY A 68 2.76 -5.52 11.67
C GLY A 68 3.75 -4.42 11.30
N GLU A 69 3.67 -3.90 10.09
CA GLU A 69 4.59 -2.89 9.58
C GLU A 69 4.01 -1.48 9.65
N GLN A 70 4.89 -0.48 9.80
CA GLN A 70 4.54 0.92 9.64
C GLN A 70 4.40 1.26 8.15
N ILE A 71 3.58 2.28 7.87
CA ILE A 71 3.38 2.78 6.50
C ILE A 71 4.10 4.12 6.36
N VAL A 72 5.00 4.22 5.40
CA VAL A 72 5.65 5.48 5.04
C VAL A 72 4.78 6.19 4.00
N THR A 73 4.40 7.42 4.29
CA THR A 73 3.49 8.17 3.42
C THR A 73 3.76 9.66 3.45
N SER A 74 3.52 10.33 2.32
CA SER A 74 3.45 11.80 2.23
C SER A 74 2.01 12.32 2.34
N ASP A 75 1.03 11.42 2.37
CA ASP A 75 -0.40 11.75 2.41
C ASP A 75 -1.10 10.95 3.53
N PRO A 76 -0.88 11.35 4.80
CA PRO A 76 -1.38 10.58 5.93
C PRO A 76 -2.91 10.62 6.07
N ASP A 77 -3.57 11.65 5.58
CA ASP A 77 -5.01 11.83 5.80
C ASP A 77 -5.81 10.73 5.11
N ASP A 78 -5.45 10.36 3.88
CA ASP A 78 -6.14 9.30 3.15
C ASP A 78 -6.00 7.96 3.85
N LEU A 79 -4.80 7.66 4.36
CA LEU A 79 -4.56 6.41 5.10
C LEU A 79 -5.28 6.38 6.44
N ARG A 80 -5.39 7.51 7.14
CA ARG A 80 -6.13 7.61 8.40
C ARG A 80 -7.63 7.43 8.22
N ARG A 81 -8.18 7.77 7.07
CA ARG A 81 -9.58 7.47 6.75
C ARG A 81 -9.82 5.97 6.62
N LEU A 82 -8.86 5.25 6.03
CA LEU A 82 -8.92 3.80 5.89
C LEU A 82 -8.70 3.08 7.21
N ASP A 83 -7.74 3.57 7.99
CA ASP A 83 -7.35 2.96 9.26
C ASP A 83 -6.88 4.03 10.24
N PRO A 84 -7.77 4.53 11.10
CA PRO A 84 -7.39 5.53 12.11
C PRO A 84 -6.29 5.07 13.07
N GLY A 85 -6.14 3.75 13.26
CA GLY A 85 -5.12 3.15 14.11
C GLY A 85 -3.82 2.80 13.40
N ALA A 86 -3.66 3.14 12.12
CA ALA A 86 -2.46 2.81 11.37
C ALA A 86 -1.23 3.51 11.93
N SER A 87 -0.12 2.78 12.01
CA SER A 87 1.17 3.34 12.38
C SER A 87 1.84 3.95 11.15
N LEU A 88 1.91 5.27 11.10
CA LEU A 88 2.39 6.02 9.95
C LEU A 88 3.72 6.70 10.24
N ILE A 89 4.60 6.72 9.23
CA ILE A 89 5.78 7.57 9.18
C ILE A 89 5.50 8.61 8.08
N VAL A 90 5.32 9.85 8.47
CA VAL A 90 5.01 10.95 7.53
C VAL A 90 6.30 11.60 7.05
N ILE A 91 6.43 11.74 5.75
CA ILE A 91 7.60 12.35 5.13
C ILE A 91 7.27 13.65 4.39
#